data_69eb4e7e9085e4a479a7cfa8b9be9e09
#
_entry.id   69eb4e7e9085e4a479a7cfa8b9be9e09
#
_cell.length_a   1.000
_cell.length_b   1.000
_cell.length_c   1.000
_cell.angle_alpha   90.00
_cell.angle_beta   90.00
_cell.angle_gamma   90.00
#
_symmetry.space_group_name_H-M   'P 1'
#
loop_
_entity.id
_entity.type
_entity.pdbx_description
1 polymer ?
#
loop_
_entity_poly.entity_id
_entity_poly.type
_entity_poly.pdbx_seq_one_letter_code
_entity_poly.pdbx_strand_id
1 'polypeptide(L)'
;MTYSIFDREQLVIGGLNERKNKVIFERDMVSLLQKPHAFSQEGTHLIERTVERIRVAKEKKSSVMLTFGAHTIKNCMAPVLIALMKEGWVTHLATNGAGIIHDWEIAFQGQTSEDVRANVERGQFGIWEEPGFYINLAIIVGAYENLGYGESVGKMIANEGLKIPEISTLYDTTTQYMESDPDKAAAAIDLAGTIKRFGLKAGWMPIPHPYKKYSVQYQAYESDIPFTGHPMFGHDIIYTHPMNHGAAIGRTALNDFLRYAASVVNLEDGVYMSVGSAVMSPMIFEKSLSMAQNLKIKEGKHIDNHYILIVDLAESDWDWQQNGEPPMDHPAYYLRYCKTFHRMGGEIHYLSADNRDFLLALYRQLKGEK
;
A
#
# COMPACT_ATOMS: atom_id res chain seq x y z
N MET A 1 32.49 18.64 10.53
CA MET A 1 31.35 19.54 10.26
C MET A 1 30.09 18.77 10.64
N THR A 2 29.31 19.30 11.57
CA THR A 2 28.00 18.74 11.95
C THR A 2 26.94 19.53 11.18
N TYR A 3 26.20 18.84 10.33
CA TYR A 3 25.02 19.43 9.68
C TYR A 3 23.91 19.57 10.71
N SER A 4 23.11 20.66 10.64
CA SER A 4 21.94 20.84 11.50
C SER A 4 20.85 19.81 11.13
N ILE A 5 20.21 19.27 12.16
CA ILE A 5 19.05 18.37 12.01
C ILE A 5 17.81 19.13 12.49
N PHE A 6 16.72 19.05 11.74
CA PHE A 6 15.45 19.68 12.08
C PHE A 6 14.86 19.04 13.35
N ASP A 7 14.45 19.90 14.30
CA ASP A 7 13.86 19.45 15.55
C ASP A 7 12.32 19.44 15.46
N ARG A 8 11.75 18.25 15.35
CA ARG A 8 10.30 18.05 15.24
C ARG A 8 9.54 18.32 16.54
N GLU A 9 10.23 18.33 17.70
CA GLU A 9 9.60 18.64 19.00
C GLU A 9 9.10 20.09 19.08
N GLN A 10 9.63 20.97 18.20
CA GLN A 10 9.21 22.37 18.15
C GLN A 10 7.97 22.61 17.28
N LEU A 11 7.45 21.59 16.62
CA LEU A 11 6.26 21.72 15.78
C LEU A 11 5.00 21.94 16.63
N VAL A 12 4.12 22.81 16.15
CA VAL A 12 2.77 23.00 16.70
C VAL A 12 1.85 22.03 15.98
N ILE A 13 1.52 20.91 16.60
CA ILE A 13 0.73 19.83 16.01
C ILE A 13 -0.75 20.10 16.29
N GLY A 14 -1.59 20.12 15.24
CA GLY A 14 -3.03 20.32 15.35
C GLY A 14 -3.81 19.02 15.54
N GLY A 15 -4.97 19.09 16.19
CA GLY A 15 -5.88 17.96 16.27
C GLY A 15 -6.59 17.69 14.93
N LEU A 16 -6.80 16.42 14.58
CA LEU A 16 -7.42 16.03 13.31
C LEU A 16 -8.87 16.55 13.19
N ASN A 17 -9.55 16.80 14.30
CA ASN A 17 -10.89 17.39 14.35
C ASN A 17 -10.95 18.84 13.85
N GLU A 18 -9.83 19.55 13.80
CA GLU A 18 -9.70 20.90 13.27
C GLU A 18 -9.52 20.92 11.74
N ARG A 19 -9.19 19.75 11.17
CA ARG A 19 -8.87 19.60 9.75
C ARG A 19 -10.12 19.59 8.88
N LYS A 20 -10.14 20.43 7.86
CA LYS A 20 -11.16 20.35 6.80
C LYS A 20 -10.75 19.33 5.76
N ASN A 21 -11.58 18.30 5.59
CA ASN A 21 -11.38 17.24 4.61
C ASN A 21 -12.24 17.47 3.36
N LYS A 22 -11.69 17.16 2.19
CA LYS A 22 -12.38 17.28 0.89
C LYS A 22 -13.27 16.07 0.61
N VAL A 23 -12.90 14.89 1.12
CA VAL A 23 -13.58 13.62 0.89
C VAL A 23 -14.32 13.18 2.15
N ILE A 24 -15.62 12.94 2.01
CA ILE A 24 -16.50 12.33 3.01
C ILE A 24 -16.91 10.98 2.46
N PHE A 25 -16.41 9.89 3.06
CA PHE A 25 -16.47 8.55 2.44
C PHE A 25 -17.91 8.10 2.14
N GLU A 26 -18.84 8.23 3.07
CA GLU A 26 -20.24 7.79 2.86
C GLU A 26 -20.97 8.55 1.76
N ARG A 27 -20.57 9.80 1.49
CA ARG A 27 -21.08 10.60 0.37
C ARG A 27 -20.43 10.22 -0.97
N ASP A 28 -19.13 9.99 -0.95
CA ASP A 28 -18.27 9.94 -2.13
C ASP A 28 -17.91 8.50 -2.55
N MET A 29 -18.30 7.49 -1.74
CA MET A 29 -17.95 6.09 -2.00
C MET A 29 -18.50 5.59 -3.33
N VAL A 30 -17.67 4.85 -4.04
CA VAL A 30 -18.05 4.22 -5.30
C VAL A 30 -18.90 2.99 -5.04
N SER A 31 -20.13 3.00 -5.55
CA SER A 31 -21.03 1.84 -5.45
C SER A 31 -20.63 0.76 -6.44
N LEU A 32 -20.70 -0.52 -6.03
CA LEU A 32 -20.51 -1.67 -6.92
C LEU A 32 -21.54 -1.72 -8.07
N LEU A 33 -22.68 -1.04 -7.91
CA LEU A 33 -23.74 -0.94 -8.91
C LEU A 33 -23.50 0.21 -9.92
N GLN A 34 -22.55 1.08 -9.63
CA GLN A 34 -22.22 2.19 -10.52
C GLN A 34 -21.66 1.65 -11.84
N LYS A 35 -22.07 2.28 -12.94
CA LYS A 35 -21.51 1.96 -14.26
C LYS A 35 -20.24 2.80 -14.47
N PRO A 36 -19.15 2.19 -14.96
CA PRO A 36 -17.98 2.94 -15.40
C PRO A 36 -18.31 3.76 -16.64
N HIS A 37 -17.51 4.77 -16.92
CA HIS A 37 -17.56 5.43 -18.23
C HIS A 37 -17.16 4.44 -19.32
N ALA A 38 -17.64 4.70 -20.55
CA ALA A 38 -17.34 3.84 -21.69
C ALA A 38 -15.85 3.92 -22.04
N PHE A 39 -15.28 2.76 -22.34
CA PHE A 39 -13.92 2.63 -22.87
C PHE A 39 -13.94 2.61 -24.40
N SER A 40 -12.80 2.90 -25.03
CA SER A 40 -12.57 2.59 -26.42
C SER A 40 -12.72 1.09 -26.68
N GLN A 41 -12.85 0.69 -27.94
CA GLN A 41 -12.89 -0.73 -28.30
C GLN A 41 -11.62 -1.47 -27.82
N GLU A 42 -10.46 -0.86 -27.97
CA GLU A 42 -9.18 -1.39 -27.50
C GLU A 42 -9.14 -1.51 -25.99
N GLY A 43 -9.54 -0.44 -25.24
CA GLY A 43 -9.61 -0.47 -23.78
C GLY A 43 -10.56 -1.55 -23.26
N THR A 44 -11.71 -1.75 -23.91
CA THR A 44 -12.65 -2.83 -23.58
C THR A 44 -11.99 -4.20 -23.78
N HIS A 45 -11.30 -4.40 -24.89
CA HIS A 45 -10.60 -5.65 -25.18
C HIS A 45 -9.46 -5.94 -24.15
N LEU A 46 -8.72 -4.91 -23.74
CA LEU A 46 -7.69 -5.07 -22.70
C LEU A 46 -8.30 -5.46 -21.35
N ILE A 47 -9.45 -4.92 -20.97
CA ILE A 47 -10.17 -5.31 -19.75
C ILE A 47 -10.63 -6.77 -19.85
N GLU A 48 -11.23 -7.17 -20.98
CA GLU A 48 -11.64 -8.55 -21.23
C GLU A 48 -10.45 -9.53 -21.16
N ARG A 49 -9.33 -9.16 -21.76
CA ARG A 49 -8.08 -9.92 -21.68
C ARG A 49 -7.58 -10.06 -20.24
N THR A 50 -7.62 -8.98 -19.47
CA THR A 50 -7.24 -8.99 -18.06
C THR A 50 -8.14 -9.92 -17.25
N VAL A 51 -9.46 -9.88 -17.47
CA VAL A 51 -10.42 -10.79 -16.83
C VAL A 51 -10.11 -12.25 -17.13
N GLU A 52 -9.80 -12.57 -18.39
CA GLU A 52 -9.40 -13.93 -18.81
C GLU A 52 -8.14 -14.37 -18.08
N ARG A 53 -7.10 -13.52 -18.04
CA ARG A 53 -5.84 -13.80 -17.34
C ARG A 53 -6.05 -14.00 -15.83
N ILE A 54 -6.91 -13.21 -15.19
CA ILE A 54 -7.24 -13.37 -13.77
C ILE A 54 -7.95 -14.71 -13.52
N ARG A 55 -8.87 -15.12 -14.38
CA ARG A 55 -9.56 -16.43 -14.26
C ARG A 55 -8.57 -17.58 -14.36
N VAL A 56 -7.67 -17.54 -15.35
CA VAL A 56 -6.61 -18.55 -15.51
C VAL A 56 -5.69 -18.56 -14.27
N ALA A 57 -5.26 -17.41 -13.79
CA ALA A 57 -4.44 -17.31 -12.59
C ALA A 57 -5.13 -17.93 -11.36
N LYS A 58 -6.44 -17.66 -11.19
CA LYS A 58 -7.24 -18.23 -10.10
C LYS A 58 -7.33 -19.75 -10.18
N GLU A 59 -7.55 -20.33 -11.37
CA GLU A 59 -7.59 -21.78 -11.60
C GLU A 59 -6.23 -22.43 -11.28
N LYS A 60 -5.14 -21.78 -11.69
CA LYS A 60 -3.76 -22.25 -11.45
C LYS A 60 -3.25 -21.93 -10.04
N LYS A 61 -4.00 -21.19 -9.23
CA LYS A 61 -3.61 -20.69 -7.91
C LYS A 61 -2.35 -19.81 -7.97
N SER A 62 -2.16 -19.14 -9.08
CA SER A 62 -1.11 -18.14 -9.29
C SER A 62 -1.48 -16.81 -8.67
N SER A 63 -0.50 -15.97 -8.39
CA SER A 63 -0.73 -14.65 -7.78
C SER A 63 -1.50 -13.71 -8.72
N VAL A 64 -2.49 -13.02 -8.18
CA VAL A 64 -3.13 -11.86 -8.78
C VAL A 64 -2.85 -10.66 -7.88
N MET A 65 -1.90 -9.84 -8.29
CA MET A 65 -1.40 -8.72 -7.49
C MET A 65 -1.97 -7.40 -8.02
N LEU A 66 -2.52 -6.59 -7.13
CA LEU A 66 -3.00 -5.25 -7.42
C LEU A 66 -2.19 -4.23 -6.63
N THR A 67 -1.30 -3.52 -7.33
CA THR A 67 -0.46 -2.46 -6.77
C THR A 67 -0.99 -1.11 -7.22
N PHE A 68 -1.29 -0.21 -6.27
CA PHE A 68 -1.97 1.03 -6.59
C PHE A 68 -1.45 2.24 -5.80
N GLY A 69 -1.62 3.42 -6.38
CA GLY A 69 -1.32 4.69 -5.72
C GLY A 69 -2.42 5.13 -4.76
N ALA A 70 -2.09 6.06 -3.86
CA ALA A 70 -3.00 6.60 -2.84
C ALA A 70 -4.33 7.17 -3.40
N HIS A 71 -4.34 7.61 -4.66
CA HIS A 71 -5.55 8.14 -5.30
C HIS A 71 -6.67 7.10 -5.39
N THR A 72 -6.35 5.81 -5.50
CA THR A 72 -7.36 4.75 -5.49
C THR A 72 -8.18 4.76 -4.18
N ILE A 73 -7.53 4.97 -3.04
CA ILE A 73 -8.23 5.12 -1.75
C ILE A 73 -8.96 6.48 -1.69
N LYS A 74 -8.32 7.58 -2.08
CA LYS A 74 -8.92 8.93 -2.10
C LYS A 74 -10.14 9.04 -3.02
N ASN A 75 -10.17 8.26 -4.09
CA ASN A 75 -11.31 8.15 -5.00
C ASN A 75 -12.41 7.21 -4.46
N CYS A 76 -12.32 6.83 -3.18
CA CYS A 76 -13.31 6.04 -2.45
C CYS A 76 -13.61 4.68 -3.09
N MET A 77 -12.58 4.02 -3.65
CA MET A 77 -12.68 2.71 -4.31
C MET A 77 -12.69 1.52 -3.33
N ALA A 78 -12.66 1.76 -2.02
CA ALA A 78 -12.63 0.69 -1.02
C ALA A 78 -13.72 -0.39 -1.24
N PRO A 79 -14.99 -0.08 -1.57
CA PRO A 79 -15.98 -1.13 -1.83
C PRO A 79 -15.58 -2.09 -2.95
N VAL A 80 -14.98 -1.58 -4.03
CA VAL A 80 -14.54 -2.38 -5.18
C VAL A 80 -13.31 -3.21 -4.82
N LEU A 81 -12.32 -2.61 -4.15
CA LEU A 81 -11.11 -3.33 -3.69
C LEU A 81 -11.47 -4.46 -2.73
N ILE A 82 -12.36 -4.20 -1.78
CA ILE A 82 -12.85 -5.18 -0.80
C ILE A 82 -13.59 -6.33 -1.51
N ALA A 83 -14.44 -6.02 -2.49
CA ALA A 83 -15.15 -7.02 -3.27
C ALA A 83 -14.20 -7.90 -4.08
N LEU A 84 -13.25 -7.30 -4.82
CA LEU A 84 -12.22 -8.04 -5.57
C LEU A 84 -11.43 -9.01 -4.67
N MET A 85 -11.09 -8.57 -3.48
CA MET A 85 -10.34 -9.35 -2.51
C MET A 85 -11.20 -10.46 -1.91
N LYS A 86 -12.39 -10.16 -1.35
CA LYS A 86 -13.27 -11.14 -0.70
C LYS A 86 -13.79 -12.23 -1.63
N GLU A 87 -13.94 -11.92 -2.90
CA GLU A 87 -14.34 -12.90 -3.92
C GLU A 87 -13.14 -13.71 -4.48
N GLY A 88 -11.94 -13.43 -3.99
CA GLY A 88 -10.72 -14.14 -4.36
C GLY A 88 -10.26 -13.87 -5.80
N TRP A 89 -10.55 -12.67 -6.32
CA TRP A 89 -10.04 -12.20 -7.61
C TRP A 89 -8.67 -11.55 -7.49
N VAL A 90 -8.33 -11.04 -6.30
CA VAL A 90 -7.03 -10.46 -5.97
C VAL A 90 -6.48 -11.18 -4.75
N THR A 91 -5.22 -11.60 -4.82
CA THR A 91 -4.53 -12.38 -3.78
C THR A 91 -3.51 -11.56 -2.99
N HIS A 92 -3.17 -10.36 -3.46
CA HIS A 92 -2.25 -9.43 -2.81
C HIS A 92 -2.56 -7.99 -3.20
N LEU A 93 -2.67 -7.12 -2.22
CA LEU A 93 -2.83 -5.68 -2.39
C LEU A 93 -1.56 -4.96 -1.92
N ALA A 94 -1.08 -3.97 -2.69
CA ALA A 94 0.08 -3.16 -2.31
C ALA A 94 -0.16 -1.69 -2.60
N THR A 95 0.27 -0.82 -1.68
CA THR A 95 0.17 0.64 -1.86
C THR A 95 1.34 1.37 -1.22
N ASN A 96 1.47 2.67 -1.48
CA ASN A 96 2.45 3.53 -0.82
C ASN A 96 1.98 3.97 0.58
N GLY A 97 2.85 4.63 1.35
CA GLY A 97 2.51 5.11 2.70
C GLY A 97 1.29 6.03 2.72
N ALA A 98 1.11 6.88 1.73
CA ALA A 98 -0.07 7.75 1.65
C ALA A 98 -1.38 6.97 1.47
N GLY A 99 -1.36 5.84 0.74
CA GLY A 99 -2.52 4.96 0.62
C GLY A 99 -2.91 4.33 1.96
N ILE A 100 -1.93 3.91 2.76
CA ILE A 100 -2.11 3.41 4.13
C ILE A 100 -2.76 4.49 5.01
N ILE A 101 -2.27 5.73 4.94
CA ILE A 101 -2.77 6.85 5.75
C ILE A 101 -4.21 7.19 5.38
N HIS A 102 -4.52 7.35 4.10
CA HIS A 102 -5.88 7.68 3.67
C HIS A 102 -6.91 6.61 4.05
N ASP A 103 -6.55 5.32 3.97
CA ASP A 103 -7.42 4.23 4.38
C ASP A 103 -7.64 4.21 5.90
N TRP A 104 -6.57 4.47 6.69
CA TRP A 104 -6.69 4.64 8.13
C TRP A 104 -7.58 5.84 8.51
N GLU A 105 -7.41 7.00 7.85
CA GLU A 105 -8.24 8.18 8.09
C GLU A 105 -9.72 7.91 7.82
N ILE A 106 -10.03 7.15 6.75
CA ILE A 106 -11.39 6.72 6.47
C ILE A 106 -11.92 5.83 7.60
N ALA A 107 -11.14 4.86 8.08
CA ALA A 107 -11.53 3.99 9.18
C ALA A 107 -11.77 4.75 10.49
N PHE A 108 -10.94 5.75 10.77
CA PHE A 108 -10.94 6.52 12.02
C PHE A 108 -12.05 7.56 12.07
N GLN A 109 -12.24 8.36 11.02
CA GLN A 109 -13.15 9.51 11.02
C GLN A 109 -14.14 9.54 9.84
N GLY A 110 -14.13 8.56 8.93
CA GLY A 110 -14.99 8.54 7.73
C GLY A 110 -14.66 9.63 6.70
N GLN A 111 -13.54 10.30 6.83
CA GLN A 111 -13.14 11.43 5.99
C GLN A 111 -11.63 11.39 5.72
N THR A 112 -11.22 11.96 4.60
CA THR A 112 -9.80 12.08 4.23
C THR A 112 -9.55 13.24 3.27
N SER A 113 -8.29 13.46 2.90
CA SER A 113 -7.84 14.46 1.91
C SER A 113 -8.01 15.91 2.38
N GLU A 114 -7.03 16.39 3.12
CA GLU A 114 -6.95 17.80 3.52
C GLU A 114 -6.74 18.76 2.32
N ASP A 115 -7.04 20.04 2.52
CA ASP A 115 -6.72 21.08 1.56
C ASP A 115 -5.23 21.44 1.66
N VAL A 116 -4.43 20.85 0.76
CA VAL A 116 -2.97 21.02 0.73
C VAL A 116 -2.58 22.49 0.63
N ARG A 117 -3.18 23.26 -0.30
CA ARG A 117 -2.81 24.66 -0.52
C ARG A 117 -3.07 25.52 0.71
N ALA A 118 -4.27 25.42 1.28
CA ALA A 118 -4.65 26.19 2.45
C ALA A 118 -3.82 25.81 3.70
N ASN A 119 -3.48 24.54 3.84
CA ASN A 119 -2.72 24.08 5.00
C ASN A 119 -1.21 24.31 4.87
N VAL A 120 -0.63 24.27 3.66
CA VAL A 120 0.76 24.70 3.45
C VAL A 120 0.94 26.19 3.78
N GLU A 121 0.01 27.04 3.37
CA GLU A 121 0.05 28.48 3.68
C GLU A 121 0.05 28.75 5.20
N ARG A 122 -0.63 27.91 5.97
CA ARG A 122 -0.70 28.00 7.45
C ARG A 122 0.43 27.25 8.16
N GLY A 123 1.33 26.57 7.43
CA GLY A 123 2.32 25.68 8.01
C GLY A 123 1.74 24.45 8.70
N GLN A 124 0.53 24.00 8.32
CA GLN A 124 -0.20 22.92 8.98
C GLN A 124 -0.33 21.64 8.12
N PHE A 125 0.07 21.68 6.83
CA PHE A 125 -0.05 20.51 5.95
C PHE A 125 0.67 19.29 6.54
N GLY A 126 -0.10 18.22 6.81
CA GLY A 126 0.43 16.97 7.31
C GLY A 126 0.94 17.01 8.77
N ILE A 127 0.64 18.07 9.53
CA ILE A 127 1.08 18.21 10.93
C ILE A 127 -0.13 18.00 11.85
N TRP A 128 -0.59 16.72 11.92
CA TRP A 128 -1.79 16.30 12.61
C TRP A 128 -1.47 15.22 13.66
N GLU A 129 -2.05 15.38 14.87
CA GLU A 129 -1.77 14.54 16.02
C GLU A 129 -2.15 13.08 15.77
N GLU A 130 -3.41 12.79 15.44
CA GLU A 130 -3.92 11.44 15.45
C GLU A 130 -3.27 10.53 14.39
N PRO A 131 -3.15 10.91 13.11
CA PRO A 131 -2.47 10.08 12.12
C PRO A 131 -0.97 9.97 12.41
N GLY A 132 -0.35 11.08 12.86
CA GLY A 132 1.06 11.10 13.24
C GLY A 132 1.35 10.22 14.44
N PHE A 133 0.52 10.26 15.48
CA PHE A 133 0.69 9.47 16.70
C PHE A 133 0.31 8.00 16.50
N TYR A 134 -0.93 7.72 16.09
CA TYR A 134 -1.45 6.35 16.10
C TYR A 134 -0.84 5.45 15.03
N ILE A 135 -0.63 5.96 13.80
CA ILE A 135 -0.02 5.15 12.73
C ILE A 135 1.44 4.82 13.08
N ASN A 136 2.22 5.81 13.56
CA ASN A 136 3.60 5.55 13.98
C ASN A 136 3.66 4.57 15.15
N LEU A 137 2.79 4.72 16.15
CA LEU A 137 2.74 3.80 17.28
C LEU A 137 2.38 2.37 16.85
N ALA A 138 1.41 2.22 15.93
CA ALA A 138 1.07 0.91 15.35
C ALA A 138 2.27 0.27 14.64
N ILE A 139 3.05 1.06 13.90
CA ILE A 139 4.27 0.59 13.22
C ILE A 139 5.35 0.18 14.23
N ILE A 140 5.51 0.92 15.34
CA ILE A 140 6.50 0.60 16.37
C ILE A 140 6.12 -0.69 17.12
N VAL A 141 4.85 -0.83 17.50
CA VAL A 141 4.31 -2.06 18.09
C VAL A 141 4.42 -3.23 17.12
N GLY A 142 4.04 -3.01 15.84
CA GLY A 142 4.15 -4.00 14.79
C GLY A 142 5.58 -4.47 14.53
N ALA A 143 6.56 -3.58 14.60
CA ALA A 143 7.97 -3.94 14.49
C ALA A 143 8.41 -4.89 15.61
N TYR A 144 7.96 -4.65 16.85
CA TYR A 144 8.20 -5.56 17.97
C TYR A 144 7.49 -6.91 17.78
N GLU A 145 6.31 -6.93 17.19
CA GLU A 145 5.53 -8.14 16.88
C GLU A 145 5.94 -8.83 15.57
N ASN A 146 6.98 -8.33 14.87
CA ASN A 146 7.46 -8.83 13.57
C ASN A 146 6.41 -8.78 12.46
N LEU A 147 5.56 -7.75 12.47
CA LEU A 147 4.54 -7.51 11.45
C LEU A 147 5.09 -6.67 10.28
N GLY A 148 4.37 -6.65 9.16
CA GLY A 148 4.58 -5.71 8.08
C GLY A 148 4.01 -4.32 8.38
N TYR A 149 4.33 -3.36 7.53
CA TYR A 149 3.86 -1.97 7.66
C TYR A 149 2.33 -1.88 7.53
N GLY A 150 1.77 -2.41 6.45
CA GLY A 150 0.32 -2.43 6.21
C GLY A 150 -0.42 -3.29 7.23
N GLU A 151 0.13 -4.46 7.57
CA GLU A 151 -0.44 -5.37 8.57
C GLU A 151 -0.50 -4.73 9.96
N SER A 152 0.53 -3.97 10.37
CA SER A 152 0.55 -3.28 11.67
C SER A 152 -0.63 -2.32 11.83
N VAL A 153 -0.90 -1.53 10.79
CA VAL A 153 -2.02 -0.58 10.78
C VAL A 153 -3.36 -1.32 10.65
N GLY A 154 -3.44 -2.33 9.79
CA GLY A 154 -4.64 -3.16 9.64
C GLY A 154 -5.04 -3.85 10.95
N LYS A 155 -4.07 -4.39 11.69
CA LYS A 155 -4.28 -5.00 13.02
C LYS A 155 -4.80 -3.99 14.05
N MET A 156 -4.22 -2.77 14.08
CA MET A 156 -4.71 -1.71 14.96
C MET A 156 -6.18 -1.36 14.66
N ILE A 157 -6.54 -1.22 13.39
CA ILE A 157 -7.91 -0.93 12.96
C ILE A 157 -8.84 -2.08 13.37
N ALA A 158 -8.44 -3.32 13.11
CA ALA A 158 -9.25 -4.51 13.41
C ALA A 158 -9.58 -4.62 14.89
N ASN A 159 -8.57 -4.45 15.73
CA ASN A 159 -8.70 -4.55 17.19
C ASN A 159 -9.24 -3.28 17.86
N GLU A 160 -9.37 -2.17 17.11
CA GLU A 160 -9.74 -0.84 17.64
C GLU A 160 -8.83 -0.42 18.80
N GLY A 161 -7.53 -0.67 18.66
CA GLY A 161 -6.53 -0.35 19.67
C GLY A 161 -5.23 -1.11 19.53
N LEU A 162 -4.34 -0.85 20.49
CA LEU A 162 -3.02 -1.45 20.59
C LEU A 162 -2.78 -1.99 22.00
N LYS A 163 -2.09 -3.13 22.10
CA LYS A 163 -1.60 -3.65 23.37
C LYS A 163 -0.20 -3.07 23.62
N ILE A 164 -0.07 -2.25 24.65
CA ILE A 164 1.22 -1.69 25.07
C ILE A 164 1.82 -2.62 26.13
N PRO A 165 2.99 -3.24 25.89
CA PRO A 165 3.64 -4.12 26.84
C PRO A 165 4.15 -3.38 28.08
N GLU A 166 4.34 -4.10 29.19
CA GLU A 166 5.10 -3.62 30.33
C GLU A 166 6.57 -3.40 29.93
N ILE A 167 7.17 -2.32 30.43
CA ILE A 167 8.58 -2.00 30.12
C ILE A 167 9.51 -3.12 30.60
N SER A 168 9.22 -3.74 31.75
CA SER A 168 9.98 -4.88 32.24
C SER A 168 9.99 -6.04 31.26
N THR A 169 8.83 -6.40 30.70
CA THR A 169 8.73 -7.44 29.66
C THR A 169 9.61 -7.14 28.46
N LEU A 170 9.67 -5.87 28.03
CA LEU A 170 10.50 -5.46 26.88
C LEU A 170 11.99 -5.57 27.21
N TYR A 171 12.41 -5.24 28.44
CA TYR A 171 13.80 -5.42 28.88
C TYR A 171 14.16 -6.90 29.00
N ASP A 172 13.26 -7.73 29.53
CA ASP A 172 13.45 -9.17 29.58
C ASP A 172 13.59 -9.75 28.15
N THR A 173 12.73 -9.33 27.22
CA THR A 173 12.83 -9.69 25.79
C THR A 173 14.17 -9.25 25.21
N THR A 174 14.59 -8.02 25.46
CA THR A 174 15.89 -7.51 24.98
C THR A 174 17.04 -8.38 25.48
N THR A 175 17.08 -8.67 26.76
CA THR A 175 18.14 -9.49 27.37
C THR A 175 18.12 -10.92 26.85
N GLN A 176 16.95 -11.52 26.72
CA GLN A 176 16.78 -12.90 26.25
C GLN A 176 17.24 -13.11 24.80
N TYR A 177 16.97 -12.12 23.92
CA TYR A 177 17.16 -12.29 22.47
C TYR A 177 18.40 -11.55 21.92
N MET A 178 19.16 -10.80 22.73
CA MET A 178 20.27 -9.98 22.24
C MET A 178 21.35 -10.77 21.48
N GLU A 179 21.54 -12.05 21.80
CA GLU A 179 22.53 -12.91 21.11
C GLU A 179 21.89 -13.77 20.02
N SER A 180 20.68 -14.28 20.25
CA SER A 180 20.04 -15.25 19.32
C SER A 180 19.18 -14.60 18.25
N ASP A 181 18.60 -13.41 18.51
CA ASP A 181 17.76 -12.63 17.59
C ASP A 181 17.92 -11.12 17.91
N PRO A 182 19.06 -10.51 17.49
CA PRO A 182 19.34 -9.10 17.75
C PRO A 182 18.29 -8.12 17.21
N ASP A 183 17.62 -8.45 16.10
CA ASP A 183 16.58 -7.61 15.51
C ASP A 183 15.35 -7.52 16.42
N LYS A 184 14.93 -8.64 17.02
CA LYS A 184 13.86 -8.70 18.01
C LYS A 184 14.24 -7.96 19.30
N ALA A 185 15.45 -8.14 19.78
CA ALA A 185 15.96 -7.42 20.94
C ALA A 185 15.98 -5.91 20.71
N ALA A 186 16.45 -5.46 19.53
CA ALA A 186 16.47 -4.05 19.16
C ALA A 186 15.05 -3.48 19.00
N ALA A 187 14.10 -4.22 18.44
CA ALA A 187 12.71 -3.77 18.35
C ALA A 187 12.06 -3.62 19.74
N ALA A 188 12.39 -4.51 20.69
CA ALA A 188 11.91 -4.43 22.07
C ALA A 188 12.44 -3.17 22.79
N ILE A 189 13.74 -2.87 22.65
CA ILE A 189 14.32 -1.67 23.29
C ILE A 189 13.83 -0.38 22.64
N ASP A 190 13.58 -0.35 21.32
CA ASP A 190 13.00 0.78 20.63
C ASP A 190 11.58 1.08 21.13
N LEU A 191 10.75 0.05 21.32
CA LEU A 191 9.41 0.21 21.90
C LEU A 191 9.47 0.65 23.36
N ALA A 192 10.37 0.10 24.18
CA ALA A 192 10.57 0.53 25.56
C ALA A 192 10.97 2.02 25.64
N GLY A 193 11.86 2.47 24.75
CA GLY A 193 12.26 3.87 24.62
C GLY A 193 11.08 4.76 24.26
N THR A 194 10.25 4.33 23.32
CA THR A 194 9.03 5.03 22.89
C THR A 194 8.02 5.17 24.04
N ILE A 195 7.75 4.07 24.78
CA ILE A 195 6.85 4.06 25.93
C ILE A 195 7.31 5.09 26.99
N LYS A 196 8.61 5.13 27.29
CA LYS A 196 9.17 6.11 28.23
C LYS A 196 9.06 7.54 27.73
N ARG A 197 9.44 7.79 26.48
CA ARG A 197 9.44 9.13 25.90
C ARG A 197 8.06 9.76 25.87
N PHE A 198 7.03 8.98 25.53
CA PHE A 198 5.66 9.47 25.41
C PHE A 198 4.79 9.17 26.64
N GLY A 199 5.34 8.59 27.70
CA GLY A 199 4.60 8.29 28.92
C GLY A 199 3.43 7.33 28.72
N LEU A 200 3.57 6.37 27.80
CA LEU A 200 2.49 5.43 27.49
C LEU A 200 2.25 4.47 28.65
N LYS A 201 0.98 4.20 28.93
CA LYS A 201 0.60 3.24 29.97
C LYS A 201 0.55 1.84 29.37
N ALA A 202 1.12 0.86 30.08
CA ALA A 202 1.00 -0.54 29.72
C ALA A 202 -0.48 -1.00 29.80
N GLY A 203 -0.82 -1.98 28.99
CA GLY A 203 -2.18 -2.50 28.88
C GLY A 203 -2.83 -2.21 27.52
N TRP A 204 -4.15 -2.21 27.49
CA TRP A 204 -4.90 -1.92 26.29
C TRP A 204 -5.07 -0.41 26.08
N MET A 205 -4.64 0.09 24.93
CA MET A 205 -4.87 1.46 24.48
C MET A 205 -6.01 1.44 23.43
N PRO A 206 -7.22 1.88 23.79
CA PRO A 206 -8.32 1.91 22.83
C PRO A 206 -8.13 3.02 21.80
N ILE A 207 -8.35 2.68 20.53
CA ILE A 207 -8.32 3.61 19.38
C ILE A 207 -9.53 3.26 18.50
N PRO A 208 -10.71 3.84 18.77
CA PRO A 208 -11.93 3.51 18.05
C PRO A 208 -11.83 3.80 16.56
N HIS A 209 -12.32 2.88 15.75
CA HIS A 209 -12.41 3.02 14.29
C HIS A 209 -13.87 2.77 13.82
N PRO A 210 -14.79 3.72 14.05
CA PRO A 210 -16.23 3.53 13.80
C PRO A 210 -16.56 3.26 12.33
N TYR A 211 -15.67 3.60 11.41
CA TYR A 211 -15.82 3.39 9.97
C TYR A 211 -14.96 2.23 9.44
N LYS A 212 -14.40 1.37 10.30
CA LYS A 212 -13.48 0.29 9.89
C LYS A 212 -14.04 -0.64 8.81
N LYS A 213 -15.37 -0.80 8.73
CA LYS A 213 -16.03 -1.59 7.68
C LYS A 213 -15.65 -1.15 6.24
N TYR A 214 -15.23 0.10 6.08
CA TYR A 214 -14.82 0.71 4.81
C TYR A 214 -13.30 0.66 4.57
N SER A 215 -12.51 0.23 5.54
CA SER A 215 -11.06 0.13 5.40
C SER A 215 -10.66 -1.13 4.64
N VAL A 216 -9.84 -0.95 3.62
CA VAL A 216 -9.26 -2.05 2.85
C VAL A 216 -8.23 -2.81 3.71
N GLN A 217 -7.44 -2.10 4.53
CA GLN A 217 -6.45 -2.71 5.44
C GLN A 217 -7.14 -3.61 6.48
N TYR A 218 -8.23 -3.13 7.09
CA TYR A 218 -9.02 -3.94 8.01
C TYR A 218 -9.55 -5.21 7.34
N GLN A 219 -10.17 -5.07 6.18
CA GLN A 219 -10.76 -6.21 5.48
C GLN A 219 -9.70 -7.20 4.99
N ALA A 220 -8.52 -6.72 4.60
CA ALA A 220 -7.38 -7.57 4.21
C ALA A 220 -6.86 -8.35 5.42
N TYR A 221 -6.70 -7.70 6.57
CA TYR A 221 -6.29 -8.34 7.83
C TYR A 221 -7.26 -9.44 8.26
N GLU A 222 -8.57 -9.16 8.27
CA GLU A 222 -9.62 -10.14 8.63
C GLU A 222 -9.72 -11.32 7.64
N SER A 223 -9.29 -11.11 6.39
CA SER A 223 -9.37 -12.13 5.33
C SER A 223 -8.05 -12.88 5.13
N ASP A 224 -7.03 -12.61 5.93
CA ASP A 224 -5.67 -13.17 5.80
C ASP A 224 -5.08 -12.97 4.39
N ILE A 225 -5.35 -11.79 3.80
CA ILE A 225 -4.82 -11.40 2.49
C ILE A 225 -3.75 -10.34 2.70
N PRO A 226 -2.53 -10.52 2.14
CA PRO A 226 -1.47 -9.53 2.27
C PRO A 226 -1.90 -8.17 1.71
N PHE A 227 -1.83 -7.14 2.55
CA PHE A 227 -1.90 -5.75 2.13
C PHE A 227 -0.63 -5.04 2.57
N THR A 228 0.31 -4.89 1.66
CA THR A 228 1.64 -4.36 1.96
C THR A 228 1.73 -2.86 1.72
N GLY A 229 2.36 -2.17 2.67
CA GLY A 229 2.68 -0.76 2.60
C GLY A 229 4.15 -0.53 2.24
N HIS A 230 4.39 0.28 1.19
CA HIS A 230 5.74 0.58 0.70
C HIS A 230 6.03 2.09 0.87
N PRO A 231 6.40 2.53 2.09
CA PRO A 231 6.70 3.93 2.36
C PRO A 231 8.06 4.34 1.77
N MET A 232 8.20 5.62 1.55
CA MET A 232 9.50 6.25 1.24
C MET A 232 9.74 7.35 2.27
N PHE A 233 10.95 7.39 2.86
CA PHE A 233 11.28 8.37 3.89
C PHE A 233 11.07 9.81 3.41
N GLY A 234 10.30 10.59 4.16
CA GLY A 234 10.00 11.98 3.87
C GLY A 234 8.87 12.21 2.85
N HIS A 235 8.23 11.15 2.31
CA HIS A 235 7.15 11.28 1.34
C HIS A 235 5.75 11.38 1.98
N ASP A 236 5.62 10.95 3.23
CA ASP A 236 4.34 10.81 3.92
C ASP A 236 4.26 11.74 5.12
N ILE A 237 3.05 12.10 5.52
CA ILE A 237 2.80 13.01 6.64
C ILE A 237 3.17 12.42 8.02
N ILE A 238 3.33 11.10 8.15
CA ILE A 238 3.74 10.47 9.41
C ILE A 238 5.16 10.85 9.84
N TYR A 239 6.01 11.30 8.91
CA TYR A 239 7.39 11.71 9.19
C TYR A 239 7.49 13.07 9.91
N THR A 240 6.44 13.86 9.90
CA THR A 240 6.40 15.16 10.59
C THR A 240 6.25 15.01 12.10
N HIS A 241 5.62 13.92 12.57
CA HIS A 241 5.29 13.73 13.98
C HIS A 241 6.50 13.20 14.79
N PRO A 242 6.71 13.68 16.04
CA PRO A 242 7.79 13.20 16.94
C PRO A 242 7.75 11.70 17.26
N MET A 243 6.56 11.06 17.21
CA MET A 243 6.39 9.61 17.38
C MET A 243 7.08 8.80 16.27
N ASN A 244 7.39 9.41 15.12
CA ASN A 244 7.99 8.71 13.98
C ASN A 244 9.34 8.06 14.35
N HIS A 245 9.49 6.77 14.06
CA HIS A 245 10.64 5.95 14.42
C HIS A 245 11.22 5.24 13.19
N GLY A 246 12.39 5.71 12.74
CA GLY A 246 13.01 5.24 11.48
C GLY A 246 13.32 3.73 11.47
N ALA A 247 13.82 3.17 12.59
CA ALA A 247 14.13 1.73 12.66
C ALA A 247 12.86 0.88 12.58
N ALA A 248 11.76 1.28 13.23
CA ALA A 248 10.49 0.56 13.17
C ALA A 248 9.91 0.58 11.74
N ILE A 249 9.96 1.74 11.05
CA ILE A 249 9.58 1.83 9.64
C ILE A 249 10.45 0.90 8.79
N GLY A 250 11.77 0.90 8.99
CA GLY A 250 12.68 0.05 8.24
C GLY A 250 12.35 -1.43 8.39
N ARG A 251 12.11 -1.91 9.63
CA ARG A 251 11.74 -3.32 9.89
C ARG A 251 10.40 -3.70 9.26
N THR A 252 9.36 -2.91 9.49
CA THR A 252 8.01 -3.24 9.01
C THR A 252 7.89 -3.11 7.49
N ALA A 253 8.52 -2.11 6.88
CA ALA A 253 8.56 -1.95 5.43
C ALA A 253 9.39 -3.04 4.73
N LEU A 254 10.49 -3.51 5.37
CA LEU A 254 11.25 -4.66 4.87
C LEU A 254 10.42 -5.94 4.91
N ASN A 255 9.68 -6.18 5.99
CA ASN A 255 8.77 -7.32 6.09
C ASN A 255 7.73 -7.29 4.97
N ASP A 256 7.13 -6.15 4.70
CA ASP A 256 6.16 -6.00 3.62
C ASP A 256 6.80 -6.21 2.24
N PHE A 257 8.02 -5.69 2.02
CA PHE A 257 8.73 -5.94 0.78
C PHE A 257 9.02 -7.43 0.56
N LEU A 258 9.41 -8.15 1.61
CA LEU A 258 9.68 -9.59 1.50
C LEU A 258 8.39 -10.41 1.29
N ARG A 259 7.28 -10.03 1.90
CA ARG A 259 5.94 -10.63 1.64
C ARG A 259 5.48 -10.37 0.21
N TYR A 260 5.69 -9.16 -0.26
CA TYR A 260 5.42 -8.80 -1.65
C TYR A 260 6.26 -9.66 -2.61
N ALA A 261 7.56 -9.79 -2.36
CA ALA A 261 8.43 -10.63 -3.15
C ALA A 261 8.01 -12.12 -3.13
N ALA A 262 7.53 -12.62 -1.98
CA ALA A 262 6.99 -13.98 -1.87
C ALA A 262 5.77 -14.19 -2.78
N SER A 263 4.88 -13.20 -2.90
CA SER A 263 3.77 -13.27 -3.86
C SER A 263 4.26 -13.23 -5.32
N VAL A 264 5.33 -12.48 -5.62
CA VAL A 264 5.93 -12.45 -6.95
C VAL A 264 6.58 -13.80 -7.32
N VAL A 265 7.09 -14.57 -6.35
CA VAL A 265 7.59 -15.96 -6.62
C VAL A 265 6.51 -16.86 -7.24
N ASN A 266 5.23 -16.59 -6.95
CA ASN A 266 4.10 -17.35 -7.49
C ASN A 266 3.39 -16.63 -8.66
N LEU A 267 4.13 -15.84 -9.46
CA LEU A 267 3.55 -15.00 -10.53
C LEU A 267 3.54 -15.70 -11.90
N GLU A 268 4.14 -16.88 -12.04
CA GLU A 268 4.01 -17.66 -13.29
C GLU A 268 2.52 -17.96 -13.55
N ASP A 269 2.04 -17.68 -14.76
CA ASP A 269 0.63 -17.67 -15.15
C ASP A 269 -0.24 -16.67 -14.36
N GLY A 270 0.37 -15.81 -13.55
CA GLY A 270 -0.29 -14.83 -12.71
C GLY A 270 -0.52 -13.48 -13.40
N VAL A 271 -1.10 -12.57 -12.63
CA VAL A 271 -1.44 -11.22 -13.09
C VAL A 271 -0.87 -10.17 -12.15
N TYR A 272 -0.23 -9.17 -12.73
CA TYR A 272 0.22 -7.97 -12.04
C TYR A 272 -0.48 -6.75 -12.59
N MET A 273 -1.21 -6.02 -11.76
CA MET A 273 -1.88 -4.78 -12.13
C MET A 273 -1.24 -3.61 -11.39
N SER A 274 -0.75 -2.61 -12.15
CA SER A 274 -0.23 -1.34 -11.62
C SER A 274 -1.20 -0.22 -11.92
N VAL A 275 -1.90 0.30 -10.92
CA VAL A 275 -2.99 1.27 -11.08
C VAL A 275 -2.65 2.60 -10.42
N GLY A 276 -2.41 3.63 -11.22
CA GLY A 276 -2.09 4.98 -10.75
C GLY A 276 -0.85 5.04 -9.84
N SER A 277 0.18 4.24 -10.13
CA SER A 277 1.40 4.13 -9.32
C SER A 277 2.66 4.16 -10.18
N ALA A 278 3.02 5.36 -10.66
CA ALA A 278 4.14 5.56 -11.58
C ALA A 278 5.53 5.45 -10.94
N VAL A 279 5.65 5.47 -9.62
CA VAL A 279 6.93 5.45 -8.89
C VAL A 279 7.09 4.17 -8.07
N MET A 280 6.23 3.95 -7.07
CA MET A 280 6.39 2.84 -6.12
C MET A 280 6.26 1.49 -6.82
N SER A 281 5.20 1.29 -7.61
CA SER A 281 4.88 0.01 -8.24
C SER A 281 6.02 -0.54 -9.13
N PRO A 282 6.56 0.20 -10.12
CA PRO A 282 7.65 -0.31 -10.95
C PRO A 282 8.92 -0.59 -10.14
N MET A 283 9.22 0.25 -9.13
CA MET A 283 10.45 0.15 -8.35
C MET A 283 10.50 -1.08 -7.44
N ILE A 284 9.39 -1.43 -6.79
CA ILE A 284 9.33 -2.63 -5.94
C ILE A 284 9.21 -3.89 -6.80
N PHE A 285 8.48 -3.84 -7.93
CA PHE A 285 8.26 -5.00 -8.79
C PHE A 285 9.57 -5.50 -9.43
N GLU A 286 10.38 -4.60 -10.01
CA GLU A 286 11.60 -5.02 -10.71
C GLU A 286 12.57 -5.76 -9.78
N LYS A 287 12.73 -5.34 -8.51
CA LYS A 287 13.61 -6.00 -7.54
C LYS A 287 13.01 -7.32 -7.07
N SER A 288 11.71 -7.33 -6.79
CA SER A 288 10.99 -8.54 -6.36
C SER A 288 11.01 -9.62 -7.43
N LEU A 289 10.78 -9.25 -8.70
CA LEU A 289 10.85 -10.22 -9.80
C LEU A 289 12.27 -10.74 -10.00
N SER A 290 13.30 -9.88 -9.92
CA SER A 290 14.69 -10.31 -10.00
C SER A 290 15.05 -11.31 -8.90
N MET A 291 14.59 -11.09 -7.66
CA MET A 291 14.76 -12.02 -6.54
C MET A 291 14.02 -13.34 -6.79
N ALA A 292 12.76 -13.26 -7.25
CA ALA A 292 11.95 -14.43 -7.56
C ALA A 292 12.58 -15.28 -8.69
N GLN A 293 13.02 -14.64 -9.77
CA GLN A 293 13.75 -15.31 -10.86
C GLN A 293 15.03 -16.00 -10.37
N ASN A 294 15.80 -15.34 -9.51
CA ASN A 294 17.02 -15.94 -8.95
C ASN A 294 16.73 -17.25 -8.20
N LEU A 295 15.61 -17.28 -7.44
CA LEU A 295 15.19 -18.53 -6.76
C LEU A 295 14.70 -19.58 -7.75
N LYS A 296 13.86 -19.20 -8.73
CA LYS A 296 13.29 -20.13 -9.71
C LYS A 296 14.36 -20.76 -10.60
N ILE A 297 15.38 -20.01 -11.01
CA ILE A 297 16.50 -20.51 -11.81
C ILE A 297 17.27 -21.61 -11.06
N LYS A 298 17.45 -21.50 -9.73
CA LYS A 298 18.04 -22.56 -8.92
C LYS A 298 17.24 -23.88 -8.95
N GLU A 299 15.92 -23.76 -9.17
CA GLU A 299 15.02 -24.90 -9.29
C GLU A 299 14.88 -25.40 -10.74
N GLY A 300 15.61 -24.83 -11.70
CA GLY A 300 15.48 -25.11 -13.13
C GLY A 300 14.17 -24.60 -13.73
N LYS A 301 13.56 -23.59 -13.12
CA LYS A 301 12.31 -22.95 -13.53
C LYS A 301 12.52 -21.48 -13.84
N HIS A 302 11.52 -20.84 -14.44
CA HIS A 302 11.53 -19.40 -14.74
C HIS A 302 10.12 -18.83 -14.62
N ILE A 303 9.97 -17.52 -14.40
CA ILE A 303 8.71 -16.80 -14.40
C ILE A 303 8.65 -16.02 -15.71
N ASP A 304 7.97 -16.56 -16.73
CA ASP A 304 7.93 -15.99 -18.08
C ASP A 304 6.52 -15.67 -18.56
N ASN A 305 5.51 -16.44 -18.14
CA ASN A 305 4.14 -16.30 -18.61
C ASN A 305 3.26 -15.48 -17.65
N HIS A 306 3.79 -14.40 -17.11
CA HIS A 306 3.00 -13.47 -16.32
C HIS A 306 2.44 -12.34 -17.19
N TYR A 307 1.29 -11.80 -16.75
CA TYR A 307 0.58 -10.71 -17.42
C TYR A 307 0.74 -9.43 -16.60
N ILE A 308 1.12 -8.32 -17.24
CA ILE A 308 1.27 -7.01 -16.62
C ILE A 308 0.31 -6.04 -17.29
N LEU A 309 -0.62 -5.45 -16.53
CA LEU A 309 -1.43 -4.33 -16.95
C LEU A 309 -1.07 -3.07 -16.17
N ILE A 310 -0.74 -2.01 -16.88
CA ILE A 310 -0.47 -0.69 -16.31
C ILE A 310 -1.66 0.19 -16.65
N VAL A 311 -2.26 0.81 -15.63
CA VAL A 311 -3.38 1.75 -15.79
C VAL A 311 -2.99 3.09 -15.20
N ASP A 312 -3.00 4.13 -16.03
CA ASP A 312 -2.67 5.50 -15.61
C ASP A 312 -3.48 6.51 -16.45
N LEU A 313 -3.50 7.78 -16.00
CA LEU A 313 -4.21 8.86 -16.69
C LEU A 313 -3.43 9.42 -17.89
N ALA A 314 -2.13 9.16 -17.99
CA ALA A 314 -1.33 9.66 -19.09
C ALA A 314 -1.78 9.03 -20.40
N GLU A 315 -2.08 9.85 -21.40
CA GLU A 315 -2.48 9.34 -22.72
C GLU A 315 -1.28 8.75 -23.47
N SER A 316 -1.44 7.55 -24.00
CA SER A 316 -0.48 6.88 -24.86
C SER A 316 -1.16 5.82 -25.73
N ASP A 317 -0.84 5.81 -27.00
CA ASP A 317 -1.21 4.81 -28.00
C ASP A 317 -0.05 3.85 -28.33
N TRP A 318 1.06 3.93 -27.61
CA TRP A 318 2.24 3.10 -27.82
C TRP A 318 2.00 1.66 -27.36
N ASP A 319 2.12 0.73 -28.30
CA ASP A 319 2.08 -0.71 -27.98
C ASP A 319 3.44 -1.21 -27.50
N TRP A 320 3.57 -1.32 -26.16
CA TRP A 320 4.79 -1.78 -25.49
C TRP A 320 5.11 -3.25 -25.78
N GLN A 321 4.09 -4.06 -26.07
CA GLN A 321 4.28 -5.47 -26.36
C GLN A 321 4.87 -5.69 -27.75
N GLN A 322 4.39 -4.97 -28.74
CA GLN A 322 4.80 -5.14 -30.14
C GLN A 322 6.04 -4.30 -30.48
N ASN A 323 6.07 -3.05 -30.02
CA ASN A 323 7.06 -2.07 -30.46
C ASN A 323 8.26 -1.94 -29.52
N GLY A 324 8.20 -2.56 -28.32
CA GLY A 324 9.28 -2.46 -27.34
C GLY A 324 9.43 -1.07 -26.70
N GLU A 325 10.67 -0.69 -26.37
CA GLU A 325 10.94 0.63 -25.80
C GLU A 325 10.82 1.72 -26.89
N PRO A 326 10.04 2.80 -26.63
CA PRO A 326 9.90 3.90 -27.59
C PRO A 326 11.21 4.67 -27.76
N PRO A 327 11.47 5.23 -28.93
CA PRO A 327 12.62 6.10 -29.18
C PRO A 327 12.50 7.41 -28.39
N MET A 328 13.66 8.09 -28.16
CA MET A 328 13.74 9.24 -27.25
C MET A 328 12.93 10.47 -27.70
N ASP A 329 12.59 10.57 -28.94
CA ASP A 329 11.77 11.64 -29.55
C ASP A 329 10.26 11.32 -29.51
N HIS A 330 9.88 10.11 -29.14
CA HIS A 330 8.46 9.73 -29.00
C HIS A 330 7.92 10.10 -27.61
N PRO A 331 6.69 10.65 -27.47
CA PRO A 331 6.09 11.01 -26.17
C PRO A 331 6.03 9.88 -25.15
N ALA A 332 5.76 8.65 -25.60
CA ALA A 332 5.72 7.46 -24.71
C ALA A 332 7.07 7.16 -24.04
N TYR A 333 8.20 7.68 -24.55
CA TYR A 333 9.51 7.54 -23.90
C TYR A 333 9.51 8.08 -22.46
N TYR A 334 8.70 9.09 -22.17
CA TYR A 334 8.59 9.70 -20.85
C TYR A 334 7.69 8.93 -19.87
N LEU A 335 6.97 7.91 -20.34
CA LEU A 335 6.29 6.94 -19.50
C LEU A 335 7.31 5.93 -18.94
N ARG A 336 8.25 6.42 -18.14
CA ARG A 336 9.41 5.65 -17.69
C ARG A 336 9.07 4.41 -16.87
N TYR A 337 7.95 4.43 -16.16
CA TYR A 337 7.44 3.28 -15.44
C TYR A 337 7.05 2.12 -16.38
N CYS A 338 6.48 2.41 -17.55
CA CYS A 338 6.20 1.39 -18.58
C CYS A 338 7.48 0.73 -19.08
N LYS A 339 8.54 1.52 -19.28
CA LYS A 339 9.86 1.01 -19.67
C LYS A 339 10.41 0.03 -18.62
N THR A 340 10.27 0.33 -17.33
CA THR A 340 10.66 -0.58 -16.26
C THR A 340 9.92 -1.89 -16.37
N PHE A 341 8.58 -1.86 -16.49
CA PHE A 341 7.78 -3.07 -16.63
C PHE A 341 8.09 -3.87 -17.90
N HIS A 342 8.29 -3.19 -19.04
CA HIS A 342 8.64 -3.87 -20.30
C HIS A 342 9.92 -4.70 -20.16
N ARG A 343 10.92 -4.22 -19.42
CA ARG A 343 12.17 -4.94 -19.18
C ARG A 343 12.05 -6.16 -18.27
N MET A 344 10.90 -6.30 -17.59
CA MET A 344 10.64 -7.43 -16.68
C MET A 344 10.12 -8.67 -17.41
N GLY A 345 9.90 -8.61 -18.72
CA GLY A 345 9.35 -9.71 -19.52
C GLY A 345 7.85 -9.91 -19.27
N GLY A 346 7.36 -11.08 -19.70
CA GLY A 346 5.92 -11.36 -19.66
C GLY A 346 5.13 -10.63 -20.74
N GLU A 347 3.80 -10.71 -20.64
CA GLU A 347 2.87 -10.00 -21.52
C GLU A 347 2.53 -8.65 -20.89
N ILE A 348 2.87 -7.53 -21.54
CA ILE A 348 2.69 -6.17 -21.01
C ILE A 348 1.69 -5.35 -21.82
N HIS A 349 0.77 -4.68 -21.13
CA HIS A 349 -0.18 -3.75 -21.74
C HIS A 349 -0.29 -2.45 -20.92
N TYR A 350 -0.65 -1.38 -21.61
CA TYR A 350 -0.92 -0.06 -21.03
C TYR A 350 -2.35 0.37 -21.37
N LEU A 351 -3.09 0.81 -20.37
CA LEU A 351 -4.44 1.35 -20.53
C LEU A 351 -4.47 2.78 -19.96
N SER A 352 -4.71 3.77 -20.83
CA SER A 352 -5.00 5.13 -20.42
C SER A 352 -6.45 5.20 -19.91
N ALA A 353 -6.62 5.28 -18.58
CA ALA A 353 -7.93 5.29 -17.95
C ALA A 353 -7.91 5.85 -16.53
N ASP A 354 -9.08 6.35 -16.09
CA ASP A 354 -9.32 6.62 -14.67
C ASP A 354 -9.38 5.32 -13.88
N ASN A 355 -8.77 5.31 -12.70
CA ASN A 355 -8.69 4.13 -11.84
C ASN A 355 -10.07 3.63 -11.37
N ARG A 356 -11.05 4.53 -11.18
CA ARG A 356 -12.43 4.15 -10.81
C ARG A 356 -13.12 3.41 -11.92
N ASP A 357 -13.03 3.93 -13.14
CA ASP A 357 -13.67 3.31 -14.28
C ASP A 357 -13.07 1.94 -14.58
N PHE A 358 -11.72 1.85 -14.56
CA PHE A 358 -11.05 0.58 -14.77
C PHE A 358 -11.43 -0.47 -13.72
N LEU A 359 -11.31 -0.15 -12.42
CA LEU A 359 -11.57 -1.11 -11.36
C LEU A 359 -13.04 -1.53 -11.29
N LEU A 360 -13.98 -0.61 -11.57
CA LEU A 360 -15.41 -0.94 -11.71
C LEU A 360 -15.67 -1.87 -12.90
N ALA A 361 -15.13 -1.54 -14.07
CA ALA A 361 -15.30 -2.37 -15.27
C ALA A 361 -14.71 -3.77 -15.07
N LEU A 362 -13.51 -3.84 -14.49
CA LEU A 362 -12.85 -5.10 -14.14
C LEU A 362 -13.74 -5.96 -13.22
N TYR A 363 -14.20 -5.37 -12.10
CA TYR A 363 -15.04 -6.08 -11.15
C TYR A 363 -16.34 -6.60 -11.79
N ARG A 364 -17.06 -5.74 -12.54
CA ARG A 364 -18.32 -6.11 -13.18
C ARG A 364 -18.14 -7.24 -14.19
N GLN A 365 -17.08 -7.19 -15.01
CA GLN A 365 -16.80 -8.26 -15.97
C GLN A 365 -16.37 -9.58 -15.28
N LEU A 366 -15.64 -9.52 -14.16
CA LEU A 366 -15.34 -10.70 -13.36
C LEU A 366 -16.61 -11.35 -12.80
N LYS A 367 -17.64 -10.56 -12.47
CA LYS A 367 -18.99 -11.02 -12.07
C LYS A 367 -19.84 -11.54 -13.25
N GLY A 368 -19.40 -11.39 -14.50
CA GLY A 368 -20.16 -11.74 -15.69
C GLY A 368 -21.23 -10.70 -16.08
N GLU A 369 -21.13 -9.48 -15.56
CA GLU A 369 -22.01 -8.36 -15.94
C GLU A 369 -21.40 -7.63 -17.15
N LYS A 370 -22.26 -7.32 -18.15
CA LYS A 370 -21.88 -6.55 -19.34
C LYS A 370 -22.17 -5.07 -19.18
#